data_a273dbdbf9ce0e1f46877be41b936aa7
#
_entry.id   a273dbdbf9ce0e1f46877be41b936aa7
#
_cell.length_a   1.000
_cell.length_b   1.000
_cell.length_c   1.000
_cell.angle_alpha   90.00
_cell.angle_beta   90.00
_cell.angle_gamma   90.00
#
_symmetry.space_group_name_H-M   'P 1'
#
loop_
_entity.id
_entity.type
_entity.pdbx_description
1 polymer ?
#
loop_
_entity_poly.entity_id
_entity_poly.type
_entity_poly.pdbx_seq_one_letter_code
_entity_poly.pdbx_strand_id
1 'polypeptide(L)'
;MKVFRTDSFEQVATIPTGALPHGLWPSGDGTRVYVGLENADGAAAIDTLENKVLDTIAVGQAPQGVAYVPNAVPQGDGTQNLQPLGEAAKVVQLTLAGKDSKPATQVTLFDQGLVQMVQAAVTGLPPKQPFVLALSDDPKGGGRLEPLAGFVTNPAGAAIVNTIGPIRQVTQSTGTTPKRYLVIATGTPAQLGEPVQVQTQE
;
A
#
# COMPACT_ATOMS: atom_id res chain seq x y z
N MET A 1 -10.64 24.88 -3.63
CA MET A 1 -10.03 24.82 -2.28
C MET A 1 -10.39 26.08 -1.51
N LYS A 2 -10.50 26.01 -0.16
CA LYS A 2 -10.80 27.18 0.69
C LYS A 2 -9.62 27.46 1.61
N VAL A 3 -9.36 28.72 1.89
CA VAL A 3 -8.29 29.18 2.77
C VAL A 3 -8.89 29.89 3.97
N PHE A 4 -8.45 29.50 5.17
CA PHE A 4 -8.92 30.04 6.42
C PHE A 4 -7.76 30.57 7.25
N ARG A 5 -8.01 31.61 8.04
CA ARG A 5 -7.07 32.06 9.08
C ARG A 5 -7.05 31.03 10.21
N THR A 6 -5.89 30.81 10.79
CA THR A 6 -5.74 29.87 11.91
C THR A 6 -6.11 30.46 13.26
N ASP A 7 -6.12 31.79 13.38
CA ASP A 7 -6.44 32.52 14.60
C ASP A 7 -7.94 32.82 14.77
N SER A 8 -8.67 33.08 13.69
CA SER A 8 -10.07 33.46 13.69
C SER A 8 -11.01 32.49 13.00
N PHE A 9 -10.47 31.51 12.27
CA PHE A 9 -11.18 30.59 11.38
C PHE A 9 -12.02 31.31 10.29
N GLU A 10 -11.72 32.58 10.03
CA GLU A 10 -12.34 33.31 8.95
C GLU A 10 -11.86 32.81 7.60
N GLN A 11 -12.78 32.59 6.66
CA GLN A 11 -12.45 32.25 5.28
C GLN A 11 -11.93 33.48 4.55
N VAL A 12 -10.67 33.45 4.11
CA VAL A 12 -10.01 34.57 3.44
C VAL A 12 -9.95 34.41 1.92
N ALA A 13 -10.02 33.18 1.40
CA ALA A 13 -10.01 32.97 -0.05
C ALA A 13 -10.74 31.67 -0.45
N THR A 14 -11.19 31.66 -1.70
CA THR A 14 -11.60 30.44 -2.42
C THR A 14 -10.78 30.33 -3.70
N ILE A 15 -10.05 29.22 -3.85
CA ILE A 15 -9.16 28.98 -4.98
C ILE A 15 -9.80 27.92 -5.88
N PRO A 16 -10.15 28.23 -7.13
CA PRO A 16 -10.58 27.24 -8.09
C PRO A 16 -9.38 26.38 -8.53
N THR A 17 -9.34 25.11 -8.13
CA THR A 17 -8.19 24.23 -8.36
C THR A 17 -8.40 23.23 -9.48
N GLY A 18 -9.58 22.84 -9.80
CA GLY A 18 -9.89 21.76 -10.71
C GLY A 18 -10.75 20.69 -10.04
N ALA A 19 -10.99 19.58 -10.74
CA ALA A 19 -11.93 18.56 -10.32
C ALA A 19 -11.35 17.67 -9.21
N LEU A 20 -12.07 17.57 -8.11
CA LEU A 20 -11.81 16.75 -6.93
C LEU A 20 -10.38 16.94 -6.39
N PRO A 21 -10.04 18.11 -5.80
CA PRO A 21 -8.73 18.31 -5.18
C PRO A 21 -8.59 17.37 -3.98
N HIS A 22 -7.55 16.53 -4.00
CA HIS A 22 -7.29 15.52 -3.00
C HIS A 22 -5.80 15.45 -2.65
N GLY A 23 -5.48 15.36 -1.36
CA GLY A 23 -4.10 15.38 -0.87
C GLY A 23 -3.43 16.75 -1.07
N LEU A 24 -2.98 17.35 0.02
CA LEU A 24 -2.27 18.63 0.01
C LEU A 24 -0.92 18.49 0.72
N TRP A 25 0.11 19.16 0.20
CA TRP A 25 1.40 19.24 0.85
C TRP A 25 2.07 20.60 0.62
N PRO A 26 2.54 21.28 1.66
CA PRO A 26 3.24 22.55 1.51
C PRO A 26 4.66 22.33 0.98
N SER A 27 5.19 23.33 0.27
CA SER A 27 6.63 23.44 0.01
C SER A 27 7.41 23.69 1.31
N GLY A 28 8.69 23.33 1.33
CA GLY A 28 9.52 23.48 2.52
C GLY A 28 9.70 24.93 2.99
N ASP A 29 9.58 25.89 2.07
CA ASP A 29 9.65 27.34 2.33
C ASP A 29 8.28 27.97 2.59
N GLY A 30 7.19 27.22 2.51
CA GLY A 30 5.84 27.70 2.71
C GLY A 30 5.28 28.59 1.60
N THR A 31 6.00 28.83 0.52
CA THR A 31 5.55 29.71 -0.57
C THR A 31 4.51 29.08 -1.49
N ARG A 32 4.40 27.74 -1.43
CA ARG A 32 3.48 26.96 -2.27
C ARG A 32 2.77 25.86 -1.50
N VAL A 33 1.60 25.48 -2.02
CA VAL A 33 0.90 24.25 -1.67
C VAL A 33 0.66 23.47 -2.95
N TYR A 34 1.01 22.20 -2.94
CA TYR A 34 0.72 21.27 -4.02
C TYR A 34 -0.54 20.47 -3.68
N VAL A 35 -1.39 20.25 -4.69
CA VAL A 35 -2.65 19.50 -4.52
C VAL A 35 -2.85 18.55 -5.70
N GLY A 36 -3.15 17.29 -5.41
CA GLY A 36 -3.59 16.32 -6.41
C GLY A 36 -4.99 16.66 -6.90
N LEU A 37 -5.24 16.46 -8.20
CA LEU A 37 -6.55 16.64 -8.84
C LEU A 37 -7.03 15.27 -9.30
N GLU A 38 -7.70 14.54 -8.42
CA GLU A 38 -8.04 13.12 -8.62
C GLU A 38 -8.83 12.87 -9.90
N ASN A 39 -9.83 13.72 -10.20
CA ASN A 39 -10.66 13.59 -11.40
C ASN A 39 -10.15 14.42 -12.60
N ALA A 40 -8.92 14.92 -12.53
CA ALA A 40 -8.31 15.67 -13.64
C ALA A 40 -6.91 15.16 -13.97
N ASP A 41 -6.48 14.03 -13.36
CA ASP A 41 -5.19 13.38 -13.61
C ASP A 41 -4.01 14.38 -13.56
N GLY A 42 -4.05 15.33 -12.62
CA GLY A 42 -3.14 16.45 -12.53
C GLY A 42 -2.71 16.76 -11.10
N ALA A 43 -1.69 17.58 -10.98
CA ALA A 43 -1.28 18.24 -9.73
C ALA A 43 -1.19 19.74 -9.93
N ALA A 44 -1.84 20.52 -9.07
CA ALA A 44 -1.79 21.98 -9.11
C ALA A 44 -0.79 22.53 -8.10
N ALA A 45 -0.03 23.54 -8.50
CA ALA A 45 0.80 24.36 -7.64
C ALA A 45 0.06 25.66 -7.30
N ILE A 46 -0.08 25.96 -6.03
CA ILE A 46 -0.82 27.11 -5.51
C ILE A 46 0.16 28.06 -4.83
N ASP A 47 0.09 29.33 -5.18
CA ASP A 47 0.79 30.40 -4.48
C ASP A 47 0.08 30.72 -3.17
N THR A 48 0.80 30.67 -2.05
CA THR A 48 0.22 30.89 -0.71
C THR A 48 0.04 32.36 -0.36
N LEU A 49 0.76 33.27 -1.02
CA LEU A 49 0.61 34.71 -0.81
C LEU A 49 -0.57 35.27 -1.59
N GLU A 50 -0.66 34.92 -2.88
CA GLU A 50 -1.70 35.42 -3.77
C GLU A 50 -2.96 34.56 -3.79
N ASN A 51 -2.94 33.37 -3.14
CA ASN A 51 -4.03 32.42 -3.09
C ASN A 51 -4.58 32.06 -4.48
N LYS A 52 -3.69 31.76 -5.41
CA LYS A 52 -4.05 31.39 -6.79
C LYS A 52 -3.29 30.17 -7.28
N VAL A 53 -3.88 29.46 -8.23
CA VAL A 53 -3.17 28.41 -8.98
C VAL A 53 -2.13 29.05 -9.88
N LEU A 54 -0.88 28.62 -9.75
CA LEU A 54 0.24 29.04 -10.63
C LEU A 54 0.29 28.19 -11.88
N ASP A 55 0.18 26.86 -11.68
CA ASP A 55 0.33 25.89 -12.76
C ASP A 55 -0.39 24.59 -12.41
N THR A 56 -0.72 23.80 -13.42
CA THR A 56 -1.26 22.46 -13.28
C THR A 56 -0.50 21.52 -14.20
N ILE A 57 0.11 20.50 -13.61
CA ILE A 57 0.95 19.53 -14.29
C ILE A 57 0.17 18.23 -14.42
N ALA A 58 0.13 17.63 -15.61
CA ALA A 58 -0.41 16.32 -15.83
C ALA A 58 0.46 15.28 -15.11
N VAL A 59 -0.18 14.39 -14.34
CA VAL A 59 0.46 13.28 -13.61
C VAL A 59 -0.23 11.97 -13.94
N GLY A 60 0.07 10.90 -13.19
CA GLY A 60 -0.64 9.64 -13.37
C GLY A 60 -2.11 9.72 -12.95
N GLN A 61 -2.87 8.70 -13.30
CA GLN A 61 -4.30 8.61 -13.07
C GLN A 61 -4.67 8.73 -11.59
N ALA A 62 -5.70 9.52 -11.31
CA ALA A 62 -6.35 9.68 -10.01
C ALA A 62 -5.37 9.92 -8.83
N PRO A 63 -4.54 10.98 -8.84
CA PRO A 63 -3.60 11.23 -7.75
C PRO A 63 -4.34 11.58 -6.45
N GLN A 64 -4.12 10.80 -5.41
CA GLN A 64 -4.77 10.97 -4.09
C GLN A 64 -3.83 11.52 -3.01
N GLY A 65 -2.52 11.31 -3.17
CA GLY A 65 -1.51 11.74 -2.22
C GLY A 65 -0.44 12.61 -2.88
N VAL A 66 0.02 13.60 -2.15
CA VAL A 66 1.13 14.48 -2.55
C VAL A 66 2.14 14.54 -1.41
N ALA A 67 3.42 14.45 -1.72
CA ALA A 67 4.51 14.70 -0.79
C ALA A 67 5.56 15.59 -1.46
N TYR A 68 5.98 16.65 -0.78
CA TYR A 68 7.07 17.49 -1.24
C TYR A 68 8.37 17.09 -0.52
N VAL A 69 9.39 16.76 -1.29
CA VAL A 69 10.71 16.41 -0.76
C VAL A 69 11.71 17.45 -1.28
N PRO A 70 12.22 18.35 -0.43
CA PRO A 70 13.18 19.36 -0.86
C PRO A 70 14.49 18.70 -1.33
N ASN A 71 15.04 19.20 -2.40
CA ASN A 71 16.31 18.73 -2.98
C ASN A 71 16.33 17.25 -3.37
N ALA A 72 15.17 16.62 -3.57
CA ALA A 72 15.08 15.23 -4.03
C ALA A 72 15.75 15.04 -5.40
N VAL A 73 15.76 16.08 -6.22
CA VAL A 73 16.38 16.11 -7.54
C VAL A 73 17.36 17.28 -7.60
N PRO A 74 18.65 17.06 -7.36
CA PRO A 74 19.64 18.13 -7.35
C PRO A 74 19.93 18.70 -8.75
N GLN A 75 19.66 17.95 -9.81
CA GLN A 75 19.86 18.36 -11.20
C GLN A 75 18.82 17.70 -12.12
N GLY A 76 18.44 18.43 -13.18
CA GLY A 76 17.46 17.95 -14.18
C GLY A 76 16.02 17.99 -13.70
N ASP A 77 15.16 17.25 -14.36
CA ASP A 77 13.72 17.16 -14.10
C ASP A 77 13.32 15.94 -13.23
N GLY A 78 14.29 15.13 -12.83
CA GLY A 78 14.08 13.94 -11.99
C GLY A 78 13.57 12.71 -12.72
N THR A 79 13.34 12.77 -14.01
CA THR A 79 12.79 11.61 -14.75
C THR A 79 13.73 10.41 -14.73
N GLN A 80 15.05 10.63 -14.63
CA GLN A 80 16.04 9.56 -14.47
C GLN A 80 15.95 8.83 -13.12
N ASN A 81 15.27 9.41 -12.12
CA ASN A 81 15.03 8.78 -10.82
C ASN A 81 13.71 7.98 -10.80
N LEU A 82 12.88 8.14 -11.83
CA LEU A 82 11.68 7.34 -11.99
C LEU A 82 12.10 5.92 -12.38
N GLN A 83 11.76 4.97 -11.53
CA GLN A 83 11.99 3.55 -11.82
C GLN A 83 10.66 2.83 -11.98
N PRO A 84 10.53 1.92 -12.96
CA PRO A 84 9.36 1.08 -13.08
C PRO A 84 9.12 0.33 -11.77
N LEU A 85 7.89 0.37 -11.26
CA LEU A 85 7.50 -0.30 -10.02
C LEU A 85 7.82 -1.82 -10.02
N GLY A 86 7.90 -2.46 -11.19
CA GLY A 86 8.13 -3.90 -11.30
C GLY A 86 9.57 -4.35 -11.03
N GLU A 87 10.56 -3.68 -11.58
CA GLU A 87 11.96 -4.16 -11.54
C GLU A 87 12.78 -3.58 -10.38
N ALA A 88 12.53 -2.32 -10.00
CA ALA A 88 13.31 -1.65 -8.96
C ALA A 88 12.74 -1.84 -7.54
N ALA A 89 11.45 -2.11 -7.41
CA ALA A 89 10.76 -2.21 -6.13
C ALA A 89 10.98 -3.55 -5.41
N LYS A 90 11.84 -4.44 -5.91
CA LYS A 90 12.05 -5.80 -5.36
C LYS A 90 10.72 -6.48 -5.02
N VAL A 91 9.83 -6.48 -6.00
CA VAL A 91 8.53 -7.11 -5.88
C VAL A 91 8.70 -8.62 -5.96
N VAL A 92 8.16 -9.33 -4.99
CA VAL A 92 8.12 -10.80 -5.00
C VAL A 92 6.68 -11.23 -5.15
N GLN A 93 6.43 -12.10 -6.13
CA GLN A 93 5.13 -12.72 -6.34
C GLN A 93 5.13 -14.10 -5.69
N LEU A 94 4.13 -14.38 -4.89
CA LEU A 94 3.93 -15.66 -4.22
C LEU A 94 2.51 -16.15 -4.48
N THR A 95 2.34 -17.46 -4.42
CA THR A 95 1.03 -18.09 -4.59
C THR A 95 0.74 -18.96 -3.38
N LEU A 96 -0.50 -18.93 -2.89
CA LEU A 96 -0.99 -19.86 -1.89
C LEU A 96 -1.98 -20.82 -2.54
N ALA A 97 -1.91 -22.08 -2.17
CA ALA A 97 -2.80 -23.12 -2.64
C ALA A 97 -3.55 -23.79 -1.49
N GLY A 98 -4.76 -24.24 -1.76
CA GLY A 98 -5.54 -25.06 -0.86
C GLY A 98 -5.11 -26.54 -0.85
N LYS A 99 -5.86 -27.38 -0.16
CA LYS A 99 -5.57 -28.82 -0.02
C LYS A 99 -5.57 -29.58 -1.36
N ASP A 100 -6.26 -29.08 -2.36
CA ASP A 100 -6.24 -29.62 -3.72
C ASP A 100 -5.03 -29.19 -4.56
N SER A 101 -4.08 -28.46 -3.96
CA SER A 101 -2.88 -27.89 -4.57
C SER A 101 -3.15 -26.94 -5.74
N LYS A 102 -4.40 -26.49 -5.93
CA LYS A 102 -4.71 -25.48 -6.94
C LYS A 102 -4.35 -24.09 -6.42
N PRO A 103 -3.60 -23.29 -7.18
CA PRO A 103 -3.34 -21.91 -6.85
C PRO A 103 -4.66 -21.14 -6.68
N ALA A 104 -4.83 -20.48 -5.55
CA ALA A 104 -6.06 -19.78 -5.23
C ALA A 104 -5.81 -18.32 -4.85
N THR A 105 -4.75 -18.02 -4.09
CA THR A 105 -4.43 -16.67 -3.62
C THR A 105 -3.12 -16.22 -4.23
N GLN A 106 -3.13 -15.01 -4.82
CA GLN A 106 -1.93 -14.33 -5.30
C GLN A 106 -1.48 -13.32 -4.25
N VAL A 107 -0.20 -13.32 -3.93
CA VAL A 107 0.40 -12.42 -2.96
C VAL A 107 1.54 -11.65 -3.60
N THR A 108 1.53 -10.35 -3.43
CA THR A 108 2.63 -9.47 -3.82
C THR A 108 3.29 -8.90 -2.57
N LEU A 109 4.59 -9.05 -2.48
CA LEU A 109 5.43 -8.44 -1.46
C LEU A 109 6.23 -7.30 -2.06
N PHE A 110 6.16 -6.13 -1.43
CA PHE A 110 6.93 -4.94 -1.78
C PHE A 110 7.93 -4.64 -0.65
N ASP A 111 9.22 -4.61 -0.95
CA ASP A 111 10.22 -4.20 0.04
C ASP A 111 10.31 -2.67 0.07
N GLN A 112 10.01 -2.09 1.23
CA GLN A 112 10.04 -0.65 1.50
C GLN A 112 11.23 -0.26 2.40
N GLY A 113 12.30 -1.05 2.38
CA GLY A 113 13.48 -0.81 3.20
C GLY A 113 13.33 -1.35 4.63
N LEU A 114 12.73 -0.63 5.56
CA LEU A 114 12.57 -1.09 6.94
C LEU A 114 11.44 -2.10 7.11
N VAL A 115 10.40 -1.99 6.31
CA VAL A 115 9.20 -2.84 6.35
C VAL A 115 8.90 -3.40 4.96
N GLN A 116 8.08 -4.44 4.91
CA GLN A 116 7.50 -4.95 3.68
C GLN A 116 5.99 -4.71 3.70
N MET A 117 5.43 -4.40 2.53
CA MET A 117 3.99 -4.40 2.31
C MET A 117 3.59 -5.75 1.70
N VAL A 118 2.53 -6.33 2.23
CA VAL A 118 1.88 -7.51 1.65
C VAL A 118 0.54 -7.08 1.07
N GLN A 119 0.31 -7.47 -0.16
CA GLN A 119 -1.00 -7.37 -0.80
C GLN A 119 -1.41 -8.76 -1.28
N ALA A 120 -2.52 -9.27 -0.78
CA ALA A 120 -3.04 -10.57 -1.15
C ALA A 120 -4.41 -10.47 -1.80
N ALA A 121 -4.52 -11.00 -3.01
CA ALA A 121 -5.79 -11.23 -3.70
C ALA A 121 -6.27 -12.64 -3.37
N VAL A 122 -7.06 -12.75 -2.32
CA VAL A 122 -7.53 -14.02 -1.76
C VAL A 122 -8.75 -14.52 -2.52
N THR A 123 -8.73 -15.79 -2.91
CA THR A 123 -9.88 -16.48 -3.52
C THR A 123 -9.97 -17.94 -3.04
N GLY A 124 -11.05 -18.62 -3.41
CA GLY A 124 -11.21 -20.07 -3.17
C GLY A 124 -11.48 -20.44 -1.72
N LEU A 125 -11.99 -19.51 -0.91
CA LEU A 125 -12.38 -19.76 0.47
C LEU A 125 -13.92 -19.83 0.64
N PRO A 126 -14.42 -20.43 1.72
CA PRO A 126 -15.82 -20.32 2.10
C PRO A 126 -16.27 -18.84 2.23
N PRO A 127 -17.48 -18.48 1.76
CA PRO A 127 -17.97 -17.11 1.81
C PRO A 127 -18.36 -16.68 3.24
N LYS A 128 -18.22 -15.38 3.51
CA LYS A 128 -18.69 -14.72 4.74
C LYS A 128 -18.14 -15.35 6.03
N GLN A 129 -16.90 -15.84 5.98
CA GLN A 129 -16.22 -16.42 7.13
C GLN A 129 -14.95 -15.66 7.48
N PRO A 130 -14.55 -15.65 8.76
CA PRO A 130 -13.31 -15.03 9.21
C PRO A 130 -12.11 -15.92 8.92
N PHE A 131 -11.05 -15.29 8.42
CA PHE A 131 -9.74 -15.89 8.16
C PHE A 131 -8.63 -14.96 8.60
N VAL A 132 -7.44 -15.51 8.70
CA VAL A 132 -6.22 -14.77 9.05
C VAL A 132 -5.12 -15.09 8.06
N LEU A 133 -4.52 -14.07 7.46
CA LEU A 133 -3.21 -14.20 6.83
C LEU A 133 -2.16 -14.24 7.93
N ALA A 134 -1.31 -15.26 7.93
CA ALA A 134 -0.34 -15.52 8.98
C ALA A 134 1.01 -16.01 8.41
N LEU A 135 2.04 -16.02 9.24
CA LEU A 135 3.32 -16.66 8.98
C LEU A 135 3.38 -18.01 9.70
N SER A 136 3.88 -19.03 9.02
CA SER A 136 4.20 -20.34 9.58
C SER A 136 5.72 -20.58 9.56
N ASP A 137 6.25 -21.32 10.52
CA ASP A 137 7.61 -21.83 10.52
C ASP A 137 7.74 -23.19 9.79
N ASP A 138 6.64 -23.77 9.35
CA ASP A 138 6.58 -25.01 8.59
C ASP A 138 6.14 -24.72 7.13
N PRO A 139 6.89 -25.21 6.12
CA PRO A 139 6.52 -25.06 4.71
C PRO A 139 5.19 -25.72 4.31
N LYS A 140 4.66 -26.60 5.14
CA LYS A 140 3.34 -27.23 4.95
C LYS A 140 2.22 -26.51 5.69
N GLY A 141 2.53 -25.37 6.33
CA GLY A 141 1.56 -24.57 7.06
C GLY A 141 1.26 -25.03 8.48
N GLY A 142 1.90 -26.11 8.95
CA GLY A 142 1.85 -26.53 10.35
C GLY A 142 2.70 -25.63 11.25
N GLY A 143 3.00 -26.12 12.45
CA GLY A 143 3.88 -25.42 13.39
C GLY A 143 3.26 -24.18 14.01
N ARG A 144 4.11 -23.23 14.41
CA ARG A 144 3.68 -21.98 15.05
C ARG A 144 3.18 -21.00 14.00
N LEU A 145 1.96 -20.51 14.19
CA LEU A 145 1.38 -19.46 13.39
C LEU A 145 1.52 -18.10 14.07
N GLU A 146 1.92 -17.09 13.31
CA GLU A 146 2.00 -15.69 13.72
C GLU A 146 1.05 -14.85 12.85
N PRO A 147 0.01 -14.24 13.43
CA PRO A 147 -1.00 -13.52 12.66
C PRO A 147 -0.41 -12.22 12.07
N LEU A 148 -0.73 -11.93 10.80
CA LEU A 148 -0.41 -10.68 10.12
C LEU A 148 -1.66 -9.81 9.96
N ALA A 149 -2.74 -10.36 9.43
CA ALA A 149 -3.98 -9.63 9.20
C ALA A 149 -5.21 -10.54 9.25
N GLY A 150 -6.23 -10.12 10.00
CA GLY A 150 -7.55 -10.75 9.97
C GLY A 150 -8.42 -10.16 8.85
N PHE A 151 -9.24 -10.99 8.22
CA PHE A 151 -10.18 -10.57 7.20
C PHE A 151 -11.43 -11.44 7.17
N VAL A 152 -12.47 -10.96 6.49
CA VAL A 152 -13.72 -11.72 6.24
C VAL A 152 -13.92 -11.80 4.73
N THR A 153 -14.21 -12.99 4.23
CA THR A 153 -14.47 -13.20 2.81
C THR A 153 -15.83 -12.61 2.39
N ASN A 154 -15.88 -12.11 1.18
CA ASN A 154 -17.12 -11.66 0.54
C ASN A 154 -18.01 -12.84 0.14
N PRO A 155 -19.23 -12.60 -0.43
CA PRO A 155 -20.12 -13.68 -0.87
C PRO A 155 -19.53 -14.62 -1.92
N ALA A 156 -18.48 -14.22 -2.63
CA ALA A 156 -17.78 -15.07 -3.60
C ALA A 156 -16.61 -15.86 -2.99
N GLY A 157 -16.39 -15.77 -1.67
CA GLY A 157 -15.26 -16.44 -1.01
C GLY A 157 -13.91 -15.77 -1.28
N ALA A 158 -13.92 -14.47 -1.55
CA ALA A 158 -12.74 -13.68 -1.90
C ALA A 158 -12.53 -12.49 -0.95
N ALA A 159 -11.31 -11.98 -0.88
CA ALA A 159 -10.95 -10.75 -0.15
C ALA A 159 -9.69 -10.12 -0.73
N ILE A 160 -9.53 -8.81 -0.56
CA ILE A 160 -8.24 -8.13 -0.71
C ILE A 160 -7.71 -7.85 0.69
N VAL A 161 -6.49 -8.32 0.94
CA VAL A 161 -5.83 -8.20 2.25
C VAL A 161 -4.55 -7.42 2.08
N ASN A 162 -4.42 -6.31 2.80
CA ASN A 162 -3.21 -5.50 2.84
C ASN A 162 -2.66 -5.47 4.25
N THR A 163 -1.36 -5.66 4.41
CA THR A 163 -0.69 -5.51 5.70
C THR A 163 0.76 -5.04 5.54
N ILE A 164 1.33 -4.51 6.60
CA ILE A 164 2.68 -3.98 6.63
C ILE A 164 3.40 -4.60 7.83
N GLY A 165 4.64 -5.04 7.63
CA GLY A 165 5.43 -5.60 8.72
C GLY A 165 6.85 -5.99 8.31
N PRO A 166 7.70 -6.36 9.27
CA PRO A 166 9.05 -6.87 9.03
C PRO A 166 8.98 -8.37 8.66
N ILE A 167 8.54 -8.69 7.46
CA ILE A 167 8.24 -10.06 7.01
C ILE A 167 9.26 -10.61 5.99
N ARG A 168 10.49 -10.10 5.99
CA ARG A 168 11.57 -10.55 5.07
C ARG A 168 11.83 -12.04 5.11
N GLN A 169 11.55 -12.72 6.22
CA GLN A 169 11.73 -14.15 6.38
C GLN A 169 10.92 -14.99 5.36
N VAL A 170 9.90 -14.40 4.73
CA VAL A 170 9.13 -15.08 3.67
C VAL A 170 9.98 -15.32 2.42
N THR A 171 10.88 -14.37 2.12
CA THR A 171 11.72 -14.42 0.91
C THR A 171 13.18 -14.72 1.22
N GLN A 172 13.63 -14.49 2.44
CA GLN A 172 15.03 -14.62 2.84
C GLN A 172 15.15 -15.39 4.15
N SER A 173 16.11 -16.30 4.22
CA SER A 173 16.60 -16.83 5.48
C SER A 173 17.97 -16.18 5.76
N THR A 174 18.15 -15.64 6.95
CA THR A 174 19.45 -15.23 7.45
C THR A 174 19.89 -16.23 8.51
N GLY A 175 21.19 -16.47 8.70
CA GLY A 175 21.72 -17.57 9.54
C GLY A 175 21.10 -17.70 10.94
N THR A 176 20.51 -16.63 11.47
CA THR A 176 19.82 -16.63 12.77
C THR A 176 18.28 -16.59 12.67
N THR A 177 17.74 -16.31 11.49
CA THR A 177 16.29 -16.20 11.28
C THR A 177 15.87 -17.16 10.17
N PRO A 178 15.15 -18.25 10.50
CA PRO A 178 14.72 -19.23 9.51
C PRO A 178 13.67 -18.63 8.56
N LYS A 179 13.59 -19.22 7.38
CA LYS A 179 12.54 -18.88 6.40
C LYS A 179 11.15 -19.13 7.02
N ARG A 180 10.22 -18.24 6.73
CA ARG A 180 8.81 -18.35 7.10
C ARG A 180 7.97 -18.46 5.82
N TYR A 181 6.78 -18.98 5.97
CA TYR A 181 5.86 -19.24 4.87
C TYR A 181 4.52 -18.56 5.13
N LEU A 182 3.94 -17.95 4.10
CA LEU A 182 2.59 -17.39 4.20
C LEU A 182 1.54 -18.50 4.20
N VAL A 183 0.57 -18.33 5.08
CA VAL A 183 -0.58 -19.23 5.17
C VAL A 183 -1.85 -18.40 5.38
N ILE A 184 -2.98 -18.96 4.96
CA ILE A 184 -4.29 -18.49 5.39
C ILE A 184 -4.86 -19.57 6.31
N ALA A 185 -5.21 -19.17 7.54
CA ALA A 185 -5.83 -20.02 8.55
C ALA A 185 -7.26 -19.55 8.82
N THR A 186 -8.11 -20.46 9.28
CA THR A 186 -9.44 -20.14 9.80
C THR A 186 -9.36 -19.36 11.11
N GLY A 187 -10.40 -18.61 11.47
CA GLY A 187 -10.51 -17.94 12.76
C GLY A 187 -10.20 -16.47 12.74
N THR A 188 -9.71 -15.96 13.87
CA THR A 188 -9.38 -14.54 14.09
C THR A 188 -7.94 -14.39 14.55
N PRO A 189 -7.33 -13.18 14.51
CA PRO A 189 -5.97 -12.98 15.02
C PRO A 189 -5.76 -13.38 16.47
N ALA A 190 -6.81 -13.34 17.30
CA ALA A 190 -6.75 -13.75 18.69
C ALA A 190 -6.92 -15.28 18.87
N GLN A 191 -7.51 -15.95 17.89
CA GLN A 191 -7.77 -17.39 17.94
C GLN A 191 -7.61 -17.98 16.53
N LEU A 192 -6.40 -18.39 16.21
CA LEU A 192 -6.05 -19.04 14.95
C LEU A 192 -6.54 -20.49 14.96
N GLY A 193 -7.16 -20.88 13.84
CA GLY A 193 -7.54 -22.26 13.58
C GLY A 193 -6.59 -22.94 12.59
N GLU A 194 -7.12 -23.91 11.84
CA GLU A 194 -6.34 -24.70 10.89
C GLU A 194 -5.97 -23.93 9.62
N PRO A 195 -4.76 -24.13 9.07
CA PRO A 195 -4.38 -23.63 7.77
C PRO A 195 -5.26 -24.23 6.65
N VAL A 196 -5.76 -23.37 5.77
CA VAL A 196 -6.61 -23.75 4.63
C VAL A 196 -5.96 -23.47 3.28
N GLN A 197 -5.03 -22.52 3.23
CA GLN A 197 -4.17 -22.28 2.07
C GLN A 197 -2.74 -22.05 2.56
N VAL A 198 -1.77 -22.58 1.83
CA VAL A 198 -0.34 -22.53 2.18
C VAL A 198 0.45 -22.06 0.96
N GLN A 199 1.51 -21.30 1.20
CA GLN A 199 2.44 -20.86 0.18
C GLN A 199 2.98 -22.06 -0.61
N THR A 200 2.85 -22.00 -1.93
CA THR A 200 3.45 -23.02 -2.82
C THR A 200 4.96 -22.89 -2.79
N GLN A 201 5.64 -24.01 -2.80
CA GLN A 201 7.09 -24.04 -3.00
C GLN A 201 7.36 -23.89 -4.49
N GLU A 202 8.20 -22.91 -4.84
CA GLU A 202 8.82 -22.83 -6.17
C GLU A 202 9.96 -23.83 -6.27
#